data_6d261455e91912003f89e9136716e92f
#
_entry.id   6d261455e91912003f89e9136716e92f
#
_cell.length_a   1.000
_cell.length_b   1.000
_cell.length_c   1.000
_cell.angle_alpha   90.00
_cell.angle_beta   90.00
_cell.angle_gamma   90.00
#
_symmetry.space_group_name_H-M   'P 1'
#
loop_
_entity.id
_entity.type
_entity.pdbx_description
1 polymer ?
#
loop_
_entity_poly.entity_id
_entity_poly.type
_entity_poly.pdbx_seq_one_letter_code
_entity_poly.pdbx_strand_id
1 'polypeptide(L)'
;KALEQKTKFAEEDAENELVQQIVDSIKGEIPEAMFESRLNQSVEEFGYRLQMQGLDLDTYLKYSNTSLEDFKATFRPQAESQVKFRLALEKIVELEKIEASEEDLNARFEEMAKQYNMEVDAVKNAIPAEELAKDVAVGKAIDFVKENAVITEVEAKTEKKAPAKKETAPKKEAA
;
A
#
# COMPACT_ATOMS: atom_id res chain seq x y z
N LYS A 1 -9.28 23.56 -6.84
CA LYS A 1 -9.61 22.60 -5.75
C LYS A 1 -10.34 21.35 -6.25
N ALA A 2 -11.52 21.44 -6.92
CA ALA A 2 -12.24 20.26 -7.40
C ALA A 2 -11.53 19.53 -8.56
N LEU A 3 -10.87 20.27 -9.43
CA LEU A 3 -10.09 19.71 -10.54
C LEU A 3 -8.81 19.03 -10.01
N GLU A 4 -8.09 19.70 -9.13
CA GLU A 4 -6.89 19.17 -8.47
C GLU A 4 -7.18 17.90 -7.67
N GLN A 5 -8.32 17.82 -6.99
CA GLN A 5 -8.75 16.60 -6.31
C GLN A 5 -9.04 15.47 -7.29
N LYS A 6 -9.71 15.75 -8.42
CA LYS A 6 -9.98 14.73 -9.45
C LYS A 6 -8.70 14.23 -10.12
N THR A 7 -7.75 15.11 -10.40
CA THR A 7 -6.45 14.72 -10.96
C THR A 7 -5.71 13.83 -9.97
N LYS A 8 -5.67 14.22 -8.71
CA LYS A 8 -5.00 13.43 -7.66
C LYS A 8 -5.63 12.04 -7.47
N PHE A 9 -6.97 11.93 -7.48
CA PHE A 9 -7.65 10.63 -7.45
C PHE A 9 -7.36 9.78 -8.68
N ALA A 10 -7.32 10.40 -9.88
CA ALA A 10 -7.00 9.67 -11.10
C ALA A 10 -5.54 9.17 -11.11
N GLU A 11 -4.61 9.95 -10.57
CA GLU A 11 -3.21 9.54 -10.39
C GLU A 11 -3.09 8.40 -9.37
N GLU A 12 -3.78 8.50 -8.22
CA GLU A 12 -3.82 7.44 -7.21
C GLU A 12 -4.45 6.15 -7.75
N ASP A 13 -5.52 6.25 -8.53
CA ASP A 13 -6.16 5.09 -9.17
C ASP A 13 -5.23 4.45 -10.22
N ALA A 14 -4.53 5.24 -11.04
CA ALA A 14 -3.57 4.74 -12.01
C ALA A 14 -2.37 4.06 -11.32
N GLU A 15 -1.86 4.62 -10.23
CA GLU A 15 -0.82 3.99 -9.43
C GLU A 15 -1.28 2.66 -8.83
N ASN A 16 -2.49 2.60 -8.29
CA ASN A 16 -3.05 1.36 -7.73
C ASN A 16 -3.24 0.28 -8.81
N GLU A 17 -3.70 0.67 -10.00
CA GLU A 17 -3.85 -0.25 -11.13
C GLU A 17 -2.49 -0.78 -11.61
N LEU A 18 -1.47 0.08 -11.67
CA LEU A 18 -0.11 -0.29 -12.01
C LEU A 18 0.46 -1.31 -11.00
N VAL A 19 0.28 -1.05 -9.70
CA VAL A 19 0.66 -1.98 -8.63
C VAL A 19 -0.04 -3.32 -8.81
N GLN A 20 -1.34 -3.32 -9.11
CA GLN A 20 -2.09 -4.56 -9.32
C GLN A 20 -1.58 -5.35 -10.52
N GLN A 21 -1.31 -4.68 -11.64
CA GLN A 21 -0.75 -5.33 -12.84
C GLN A 21 0.63 -5.95 -12.56
N ILE A 22 1.48 -5.27 -11.80
CA ILE A 22 2.77 -5.80 -11.38
C ILE A 22 2.58 -7.05 -10.52
N VAL A 23 1.70 -7.00 -9.52
CA VAL A 23 1.39 -8.13 -8.63
C VAL A 23 0.86 -9.33 -9.41
N ASP A 24 -0.02 -9.10 -10.39
CA ASP A 24 -0.61 -10.15 -11.21
C ASP A 24 0.38 -10.76 -12.22
N SER A 25 1.44 -10.03 -12.55
CA SER A 25 2.49 -10.51 -13.46
C SER A 25 3.42 -11.54 -12.83
N ILE A 26 3.45 -11.64 -11.50
CA ILE A 26 4.32 -12.57 -10.79
C ILE A 26 3.89 -14.01 -11.03
N LYS A 27 4.82 -14.79 -11.58
CA LYS A 27 4.66 -16.23 -11.78
C LYS A 27 5.68 -16.97 -10.92
N GLY A 28 5.22 -17.66 -9.91
CA GLY A 28 6.05 -18.44 -9.02
C GLY A 28 5.36 -18.69 -7.67
N GLU A 29 5.84 -19.70 -6.96
CA GLU A 29 5.39 -20.01 -5.61
C GLU A 29 6.18 -19.13 -4.62
N ILE A 30 5.48 -18.32 -3.87
CA ILE A 30 6.06 -17.51 -2.80
C ILE A 30 5.87 -18.28 -1.50
N PRO A 31 6.94 -18.48 -0.70
CA PRO A 31 6.84 -19.19 0.57
C PRO A 31 5.83 -18.53 1.51
N GLU A 32 4.97 -19.32 2.11
CA GLU A 32 3.94 -18.88 3.06
C GLU A 32 4.54 -18.06 4.23
N ALA A 33 5.74 -18.44 4.67
CA ALA A 33 6.44 -17.73 5.74
C ALA A 33 6.67 -16.24 5.45
N MET A 34 6.80 -15.84 4.18
CA MET A 34 6.94 -14.43 3.80
C MET A 34 5.64 -13.66 4.01
N PHE A 35 4.52 -14.28 3.67
CA PHE A 35 3.20 -13.69 3.90
C PHE A 35 2.88 -13.59 5.39
N GLU A 36 3.18 -14.64 6.16
CA GLU A 36 3.00 -14.63 7.61
C GLU A 36 3.87 -13.59 8.30
N SER A 37 5.12 -13.44 7.89
CA SER A 37 6.03 -12.43 8.42
C SER A 37 5.46 -11.02 8.18
N ARG A 38 5.04 -10.71 6.96
CA ARG A 38 4.45 -9.39 6.64
C ARG A 38 3.13 -9.17 7.36
N LEU A 39 2.30 -10.21 7.46
CA LEU A 39 1.03 -10.17 8.19
C LEU A 39 1.25 -9.84 9.68
N ASN A 40 2.18 -10.52 10.33
CA ASN A 40 2.51 -10.25 11.72
C ASN A 40 3.02 -8.82 11.90
N GLN A 41 3.90 -8.36 11.03
CA GLN A 41 4.39 -6.97 11.03
C GLN A 41 3.23 -5.96 10.88
N SER A 42 2.28 -6.21 9.98
CA SER A 42 1.11 -5.32 9.81
C SER A 42 0.25 -5.24 11.06
N VAL A 43 0.09 -6.37 11.77
CA VAL A 43 -0.64 -6.42 13.04
C VAL A 43 0.11 -5.67 14.15
N GLU A 44 1.43 -5.82 14.20
CA GLU A 44 2.28 -5.08 15.16
C GLU A 44 2.24 -3.57 14.91
N GLU A 45 2.36 -3.15 13.64
CA GLU A 45 2.22 -1.74 13.23
C GLU A 45 0.85 -1.16 13.63
N PHE A 46 -0.21 -1.95 13.49
CA PHE A 46 -1.54 -1.56 13.93
C PHE A 46 -1.62 -1.45 15.46
N GLY A 47 -1.07 -2.43 16.18
CA GLY A 47 -0.99 -2.42 17.65
C GLY A 47 -0.24 -1.19 18.16
N TYR A 48 0.89 -0.85 17.53
CA TYR A 48 1.65 0.36 17.87
C TYR A 48 0.82 1.64 17.66
N ARG A 49 0.07 1.74 16.55
CA ARG A 49 -0.83 2.89 16.32
C ARG A 49 -1.93 3.00 17.36
N LEU A 50 -2.48 1.87 17.82
CA LEU A 50 -3.44 1.85 18.92
C LEU A 50 -2.82 2.36 20.23
N GLN A 51 -1.58 1.92 20.55
CA GLN A 51 -0.88 2.37 21.74
C GLN A 51 -0.65 3.88 21.75
N MET A 52 -0.34 4.48 20.60
CA MET A 52 -0.23 5.94 20.46
C MET A 52 -1.55 6.67 20.74
N GLN A 53 -2.70 5.98 20.62
CA GLN A 53 -4.03 6.47 20.94
C GLN A 53 -4.49 6.06 22.37
N GLY A 54 -3.61 5.43 23.14
CA GLY A 54 -3.91 4.98 24.51
C GLY A 54 -4.73 3.69 24.58
N LEU A 55 -4.76 2.91 23.50
CA LEU A 55 -5.49 1.64 23.44
C LEU A 55 -4.51 0.50 23.09
N ASP A 56 -4.67 -0.66 23.72
CA ASP A 56 -3.94 -1.86 23.35
C ASP A 56 -4.75 -2.77 22.40
N LEU A 57 -4.06 -3.65 21.68
CA LEU A 57 -4.67 -4.53 20.69
C LEU A 57 -5.67 -5.50 21.34
N ASP A 58 -5.37 -6.05 22.51
CA ASP A 58 -6.27 -7.00 23.19
C ASP A 58 -7.59 -6.34 23.59
N THR A 59 -7.51 -5.12 24.08
CA THR A 59 -8.69 -4.33 24.42
C THR A 59 -9.50 -4.00 23.18
N TYR A 60 -8.85 -3.62 22.08
CA TYR A 60 -9.49 -3.37 20.78
C TYR A 60 -10.24 -4.62 20.29
N LEU A 61 -9.59 -5.79 20.31
CA LEU A 61 -10.18 -7.06 19.88
C LEU A 61 -11.40 -7.45 20.73
N LYS A 62 -11.32 -7.22 22.05
CA LYS A 62 -12.46 -7.45 22.96
C LYS A 62 -13.64 -6.52 22.64
N TYR A 63 -13.39 -5.24 22.42
CA TYR A 63 -14.47 -4.29 22.08
C TYR A 63 -15.09 -4.57 20.71
N SER A 64 -14.29 -4.98 19.73
CA SER A 64 -14.79 -5.35 18.39
C SER A 64 -15.39 -6.76 18.33
N ASN A 65 -15.30 -7.54 19.43
CA ASN A 65 -15.72 -8.95 19.50
C ASN A 65 -15.12 -9.78 18.35
N THR A 66 -13.84 -9.55 18.04
CA THR A 66 -13.12 -10.19 16.95
C THR A 66 -11.97 -11.02 17.52
N SER A 67 -11.77 -12.24 17.04
CA SER A 67 -10.60 -13.03 17.39
C SER A 67 -9.33 -12.48 16.72
N LEU A 68 -8.15 -12.76 17.28
CA LEU A 68 -6.89 -12.37 16.66
C LEU A 68 -6.72 -13.02 15.27
N GLU A 69 -7.22 -14.23 15.07
CA GLU A 69 -7.17 -14.94 13.78
C GLU A 69 -8.05 -14.26 12.73
N ASP A 70 -9.30 -13.93 13.08
CA ASP A 70 -10.20 -13.21 12.18
C ASP A 70 -9.64 -11.81 11.86
N PHE A 71 -9.06 -11.17 12.87
CA PHE A 71 -8.40 -9.86 12.68
C PHE A 71 -7.23 -9.97 11.72
N LYS A 72 -6.34 -10.94 11.89
CA LYS A 72 -5.25 -11.23 10.96
C LYS A 72 -5.75 -11.52 9.55
N ALA A 73 -6.84 -12.27 9.42
CA ALA A 73 -7.44 -12.60 8.12
C ALA A 73 -7.86 -11.34 7.33
N THR A 74 -8.24 -10.26 8.00
CA THR A 74 -8.57 -8.98 7.33
C THR A 74 -7.36 -8.29 6.70
N PHE A 75 -6.15 -8.48 7.26
CA PHE A 75 -4.91 -7.92 6.74
C PHE A 75 -4.24 -8.82 5.70
N ARG A 76 -4.61 -10.09 5.64
CA ARG A 76 -3.94 -11.08 4.78
C ARG A 76 -3.90 -10.68 3.30
N PRO A 77 -4.99 -10.25 2.65
CA PRO A 77 -4.96 -9.87 1.23
C PRO A 77 -3.99 -8.72 0.96
N GLN A 78 -3.95 -7.75 1.87
CA GLN A 78 -3.03 -6.61 1.77
C GLN A 78 -1.58 -7.04 1.97
N ALA A 79 -1.30 -7.89 2.96
CA ALA A 79 0.04 -8.42 3.21
C ALA A 79 0.55 -9.24 2.02
N GLU A 80 -0.28 -10.08 1.41
CA GLU A 80 0.05 -10.85 0.22
C GLU A 80 0.37 -9.95 -0.98
N SER A 81 -0.43 -8.92 -1.20
CA SER A 81 -0.19 -7.93 -2.27
C SER A 81 1.13 -7.19 -2.06
N GLN A 82 1.42 -6.77 -0.82
CA GLN A 82 2.66 -6.07 -0.49
C GLN A 82 3.90 -6.94 -0.69
N VAL A 83 3.85 -8.21 -0.26
CA VAL A 83 4.97 -9.14 -0.47
C VAL A 83 5.20 -9.36 -1.96
N LYS A 84 4.15 -9.64 -2.72
CA LYS A 84 4.24 -9.80 -4.18
C LYS A 84 4.83 -8.56 -4.84
N PHE A 85 4.29 -7.40 -4.53
CA PHE A 85 4.77 -6.12 -5.08
C PHE A 85 6.25 -5.90 -4.80
N ARG A 86 6.69 -6.13 -3.54
CA ARG A 86 8.10 -5.99 -3.18
C ARG A 86 9.00 -6.94 -3.96
N LEU A 87 8.62 -8.22 -4.06
CA LEU A 87 9.39 -9.21 -4.83
C LEU A 87 9.48 -8.87 -6.32
N ALA A 88 8.40 -8.32 -6.88
CA ALA A 88 8.42 -7.85 -8.26
C ALA A 88 9.40 -6.69 -8.46
N LEU A 89 9.39 -5.72 -7.56
CA LEU A 89 10.32 -4.60 -7.61
C LEU A 89 11.77 -5.04 -7.41
N GLU A 90 12.04 -5.94 -6.47
CA GLU A 90 13.37 -6.53 -6.29
C GLU A 90 13.84 -7.25 -7.56
N LYS A 91 12.92 -7.92 -8.26
CA LYS A 91 13.25 -8.55 -9.56
C LYS A 91 13.51 -7.53 -10.67
N ILE A 92 12.78 -6.42 -10.69
CA ILE A 92 13.05 -5.31 -11.61
C ILE A 92 14.42 -4.69 -11.32
N VAL A 93 14.74 -4.46 -10.04
CA VAL A 93 16.08 -3.98 -9.62
C VAL A 93 17.19 -4.86 -10.16
N GLU A 94 17.02 -6.19 -10.07
CA GLU A 94 18.00 -7.15 -10.58
C GLU A 94 18.12 -7.11 -12.10
N LEU A 95 16.98 -7.11 -12.82
CA LEU A 95 16.95 -7.16 -14.28
C LEU A 95 17.48 -5.87 -14.93
N GLU A 96 17.06 -4.74 -14.39
CA GLU A 96 17.43 -3.40 -14.90
C GLU A 96 18.74 -2.88 -14.28
N LYS A 97 19.34 -3.67 -13.35
CA LYS A 97 20.59 -3.33 -12.64
C LYS A 97 20.51 -1.96 -11.98
N ILE A 98 19.39 -1.71 -11.28
CA ILE A 98 19.17 -0.46 -10.57
C ILE A 98 20.01 -0.48 -9.29
N GLU A 99 20.93 0.46 -9.16
CA GLU A 99 21.79 0.59 -8.01
C GLU A 99 21.51 1.91 -7.27
N ALA A 100 21.65 1.87 -5.95
CA ALA A 100 21.65 3.07 -5.13
C ALA A 100 23.06 3.70 -5.15
N SER A 101 23.17 4.95 -5.56
CA SER A 101 24.42 5.70 -5.46
C SER A 101 24.69 6.13 -4.03
N GLU A 102 25.94 6.50 -3.73
CA GLU A 102 26.28 7.07 -2.41
C GLU A 102 25.50 8.37 -2.12
N GLU A 103 25.18 9.13 -3.15
CA GLU A 103 24.36 10.35 -3.03
C GLU A 103 22.93 10.01 -2.62
N ASP A 104 22.31 8.99 -3.23
CA ASP A 104 20.97 8.52 -2.89
C ASP A 104 20.91 8.03 -1.43
N LEU A 105 21.94 7.27 -1.01
CA LEU A 105 22.04 6.78 0.37
C LEU A 105 22.16 7.92 1.38
N ASN A 106 23.02 8.89 1.10
CA ASN A 106 23.22 10.04 1.98
C ASN A 106 21.94 10.88 2.06
N ALA A 107 21.28 11.14 0.93
CA ALA A 107 19.99 11.84 0.91
C ALA A 107 18.93 11.11 1.76
N ARG A 108 18.88 9.79 1.66
CA ARG A 108 17.93 8.97 2.44
C ARG A 108 18.24 8.99 3.94
N PHE A 109 19.52 8.91 4.33
CA PHE A 109 19.93 9.05 5.71
C PHE A 109 19.56 10.43 6.29
N GLU A 110 19.76 11.51 5.51
CA GLU A 110 19.36 12.85 5.92
C GLU A 110 17.85 13.01 6.08
N GLU A 111 17.09 12.43 5.17
CA GLU A 111 15.62 12.42 5.23
C GLU A 111 15.13 11.72 6.50
N MET A 112 15.68 10.53 6.79
CA MET A 112 15.35 9.78 8.00
C MET A 112 15.76 10.54 9.25
N ALA A 113 16.93 11.14 9.28
CA ALA A 113 17.41 11.96 10.39
C ALA A 113 16.44 13.12 10.69
N LYS A 114 15.97 13.80 9.66
CA LYS A 114 14.96 14.86 9.79
C LYS A 114 13.61 14.33 10.27
N GLN A 115 13.16 13.21 9.71
CA GLN A 115 11.87 12.61 10.07
C GLN A 115 11.81 12.15 11.52
N TYR A 116 12.89 11.55 12.02
CA TYR A 116 12.98 11.04 13.39
C TYR A 116 13.61 12.02 14.38
N ASN A 117 13.97 13.22 13.91
CA ASN A 117 14.65 14.25 14.69
C ASN A 117 15.92 13.69 15.38
N MET A 118 16.74 12.99 14.61
CA MET A 118 17.98 12.34 15.03
C MET A 118 19.18 12.92 14.25
N GLU A 119 20.39 12.75 14.78
CA GLU A 119 21.62 13.04 14.04
C GLU A 119 21.84 11.99 12.94
N VAL A 120 22.35 12.42 11.78
CA VAL A 120 22.59 11.55 10.61
C VAL A 120 23.50 10.36 10.99
N ASP A 121 24.54 10.61 11.79
CA ASP A 121 25.46 9.57 12.23
C ASP A 121 24.79 8.53 13.13
N ALA A 122 23.81 8.93 13.93
CA ALA A 122 23.03 7.99 14.74
C ALA A 122 22.18 7.07 13.87
N VAL A 123 21.59 7.61 12.79
CA VAL A 123 20.82 6.82 11.81
C VAL A 123 21.73 5.86 11.04
N LYS A 124 22.90 6.33 10.59
CA LYS A 124 23.91 5.50 9.90
C LYS A 124 24.42 4.34 10.76
N ASN A 125 24.52 4.54 12.06
CA ASN A 125 24.94 3.49 12.99
C ASN A 125 23.82 2.48 13.30
N ALA A 126 22.56 2.91 13.21
CA ALA A 126 21.41 2.07 13.51
C ALA A 126 20.97 1.20 12.32
N ILE A 127 21.20 1.66 11.08
CA ILE A 127 20.75 1.00 9.86
C ILE A 127 21.96 0.63 8.99
N PRO A 128 22.16 -0.66 8.66
CA PRO A 128 23.20 -1.08 7.75
C PRO A 128 23.02 -0.46 6.36
N ALA A 129 24.09 0.12 5.82
CA ALA A 129 24.04 0.79 4.51
C ALA A 129 23.60 -0.16 3.37
N GLU A 130 23.91 -1.46 3.48
CA GLU A 130 23.50 -2.47 2.50
C GLU A 130 21.98 -2.71 2.49
N GLU A 131 21.33 -2.66 3.65
CA GLU A 131 19.87 -2.79 3.74
C GLU A 131 19.19 -1.54 3.19
N LEU A 132 19.71 -0.37 3.56
CA LEU A 132 19.20 0.88 3.02
C LEU A 132 19.37 0.97 1.51
N ALA A 133 20.50 0.48 0.97
CA ALA A 133 20.75 0.45 -0.48
C ALA A 133 19.68 -0.36 -1.23
N LYS A 134 19.24 -1.48 -0.67
CA LYS A 134 18.16 -2.30 -1.25
C LYS A 134 16.84 -1.54 -1.25
N ASP A 135 16.50 -0.88 -0.15
CA ASP A 135 15.26 -0.11 -0.05
C ASP A 135 15.26 1.11 -0.99
N VAL A 136 16.40 1.78 -1.12
CA VAL A 136 16.58 2.88 -2.09
C VAL A 136 16.48 2.38 -3.52
N ALA A 137 17.10 1.24 -3.85
CA ALA A 137 17.00 0.64 -5.18
C ALA A 137 15.56 0.23 -5.53
N VAL A 138 14.82 -0.33 -4.57
CA VAL A 138 13.39 -0.64 -4.73
C VAL A 138 12.57 0.66 -4.95
N GLY A 139 12.87 1.74 -4.23
CA GLY A 139 12.27 3.05 -4.47
C GLY A 139 12.51 3.55 -5.91
N LYS A 140 13.75 3.49 -6.39
CA LYS A 140 14.10 3.83 -7.78
C LYS A 140 13.42 2.93 -8.81
N ALA A 141 13.17 1.66 -8.47
CA ALA A 141 12.42 0.75 -9.35
C ALA A 141 10.95 1.17 -9.48
N ILE A 142 10.34 1.72 -8.42
CA ILE A 142 8.99 2.28 -8.49
C ILE A 142 8.96 3.47 -9.47
N ASP A 143 9.91 4.39 -9.35
CA ASP A 143 10.01 5.53 -10.23
C ASP A 143 10.25 5.09 -11.68
N PHE A 144 11.14 4.13 -11.89
CA PHE A 144 11.40 3.54 -13.20
C PHE A 144 10.14 2.94 -13.83
N VAL A 145 9.34 2.21 -13.05
CA VAL A 145 8.10 1.61 -13.53
C VAL A 145 7.07 2.71 -13.86
N LYS A 146 6.94 3.75 -13.03
CA LYS A 146 6.04 4.88 -13.28
C LYS A 146 6.41 5.64 -14.55
N GLU A 147 7.70 5.89 -14.77
CA GLU A 147 8.19 6.60 -15.96
C GLU A 147 7.98 5.81 -17.26
N ASN A 148 8.03 4.47 -17.18
CA ASN A 148 7.84 3.58 -18.33
C ASN A 148 6.38 3.10 -18.49
N ALA A 149 5.49 3.45 -17.55
CA ALA A 149 4.08 3.09 -17.63
C ALA A 149 3.36 3.90 -18.71
N VAL A 150 2.62 3.23 -19.58
CA VAL A 150 1.75 3.86 -20.56
C VAL A 150 0.38 4.09 -19.91
N ILE A 151 0.15 5.32 -19.44
CA ILE A 151 -1.14 5.71 -18.87
C ILE A 151 -2.09 6.03 -20.04
N THR A 152 -3.16 5.25 -20.19
CA THR A 152 -4.22 5.52 -21.14
C THR A 152 -5.39 6.14 -20.40
N GLU A 153 -5.73 7.39 -20.71
CA GLU A 153 -6.93 8.02 -20.18
C GLU A 153 -8.17 7.31 -20.72
N VAL A 154 -8.88 6.63 -19.85
CA VAL A 154 -10.20 6.06 -20.18
C VAL A 154 -11.26 7.05 -19.71
N GLU A 155 -12.01 7.64 -20.65
CA GLU A 155 -13.16 8.45 -20.30
C GLU A 155 -14.13 7.63 -19.45
N ALA A 156 -14.37 8.05 -18.21
CA ALA A 156 -15.34 7.42 -17.34
C ALA A 156 -16.71 7.48 -17.99
N LYS A 157 -17.20 6.35 -18.51
CA LYS A 157 -18.59 6.22 -18.92
C LYS A 157 -19.46 6.45 -17.69
N THR A 158 -20.05 7.63 -17.61
CA THR A 158 -21.10 7.93 -16.64
C THR A 158 -22.25 6.94 -16.87
N GLU A 159 -22.31 5.90 -16.06
CA GLU A 159 -23.53 5.09 -15.97
C GLU A 159 -24.64 5.98 -15.46
N LYS A 160 -25.50 6.40 -16.38
CA LYS A 160 -26.77 7.02 -16.06
C LYS A 160 -27.60 5.99 -15.28
N LYS A 161 -27.63 6.12 -13.95
CA LYS A 161 -28.66 5.46 -13.14
C LYS A 161 -30.01 5.89 -13.67
N ALA A 162 -30.72 4.97 -14.29
CA ALA A 162 -32.11 5.15 -14.68
C ALA A 162 -32.96 5.50 -13.45
N PRO A 163 -33.87 6.47 -13.52
CA PRO A 163 -34.71 6.82 -12.39
C PRO A 163 -35.65 5.67 -12.07
N ALA A 164 -35.65 5.22 -10.82
CA ALA A 164 -36.58 4.23 -10.30
C ALA A 164 -38.03 4.72 -10.50
N LYS A 165 -38.80 3.98 -11.28
CA LYS A 165 -40.23 4.14 -11.42
C LYS A 165 -40.89 4.00 -10.04
N LYS A 166 -41.48 5.09 -9.55
CA LYS A 166 -42.44 5.03 -8.45
C LYS A 166 -43.67 4.29 -8.92
N GLU A 167 -43.85 3.09 -8.42
CA GLU A 167 -45.09 2.32 -8.57
C GLU A 167 -46.12 2.88 -7.60
N THR A 168 -47.13 3.53 -8.17
CA THR A 168 -48.26 4.04 -7.42
C THR A 168 -49.20 2.88 -7.13
N ALA A 169 -49.38 2.57 -5.85
CA ALA A 169 -50.36 1.63 -5.38
C ALA A 169 -51.81 2.14 -5.62
N PRO A 170 -52.74 1.30 -6.08
CA PRO A 170 -54.13 1.70 -6.27
C PRO A 170 -54.87 1.75 -4.94
N LYS A 171 -55.55 2.91 -4.75
CA LYS A 171 -56.52 3.16 -3.68
C LYS A 171 -57.72 2.22 -3.85
N LYS A 172 -57.95 1.32 -2.93
CA LYS A 172 -59.23 0.59 -2.81
C LYS A 172 -60.21 1.50 -2.06
N GLU A 173 -61.22 1.88 -2.79
CA GLU A 173 -62.44 2.50 -2.29
C GLU A 173 -63.35 1.40 -1.74
N ALA A 174 -63.81 1.54 -0.49
CA ALA A 174 -64.82 0.69 0.14
C ALA A 174 -66.16 1.37 0.08
N ALA A 175 -67.12 0.68 -0.51
CA ALA A 175 -68.55 0.93 -0.27
C ALA A 175 -69.05 -0.10 0.75
#